data_6446ec737ff406e216483ebb2e2b47ac
#
_entry.id   6446ec737ff406e216483ebb2e2b47ac
#
_cell.length_a   1.000
_cell.length_b   1.000
_cell.length_c   1.000
_cell.angle_alpha   90.00
_cell.angle_beta   90.00
_cell.angle_gamma   90.00
#
_symmetry.space_group_name_H-M   'P 1'
#
loop_
_entity.id
_entity.type
_entity.pdbx_description
1 polymer ?
#
loop_
_entity_poly.entity_id
_entity_poly.type
_entity_poly.pdbx_seq_one_letter_code
_entity_poly.pdbx_strand_id
1 'polypeptide(L)'
;MSAITPAEALDAVFKAYDVRGLCPGQLDPALAEAVGAGFARFALEESGGSATKVLVARDMRPTGVDLVAAFTAGAVSQGVDVVDLGLGSTDLLYFASGSMDAPGVMFTASHNPAEYNGAKFCLAGARPVGEDSGLGRIKELALLRTQGELPDAGTPGSLSTDDLLDAFADHVRSFVDVSALAPLKVVADTANGMGGLVVPAVFSTLPMDLEVMYGELDGTFPNHPADPLNPANQVDLCARVLEVGADVGLAFDGDADRVFLVDEQGVGLSGSTTTAIIAAAMLDRAGGGTVIHNLICSKAVPEVVREHGGEPVRTRVGHSFIKQVMAETGAIFGGEHSAHYYFRDNYRADSGLIAALVVLEQLSLAGVPLSELRKPFERYAASGEINTRVADTSAVIEQVAAAYPDAAVDRTDGLTVDCGDWWFNLRPSNTEPLLRLNLEAADAAAVSARVAEVQAHMAA
;
A
#
# COMPACT_ATOMS: atom_id res chain seq x y z
N MET A 1 31.78 -18.96 -5.26
CA MET A 1 31.17 -17.67 -4.83
C MET A 1 31.63 -17.43 -3.40
N SER A 2 32.19 -16.28 -3.06
CA SER A 2 32.47 -15.94 -1.66
C SER A 2 31.13 -15.87 -0.92
N ALA A 3 31.08 -16.38 0.30
CA ALA A 3 29.89 -16.26 1.13
C ALA A 3 29.57 -14.76 1.34
N ILE A 4 28.33 -14.37 1.12
CA ILE A 4 27.83 -13.00 1.40
C ILE A 4 27.96 -12.77 2.90
N THR A 5 28.55 -11.65 3.31
CA THR A 5 28.66 -11.30 4.73
C THR A 5 27.28 -10.91 5.30
N PRO A 6 27.05 -11.04 6.63
CA PRO A 6 25.79 -10.58 7.24
C PRO A 6 25.45 -9.10 6.94
N ALA A 7 26.46 -8.23 6.86
CA ALA A 7 26.25 -6.83 6.51
C ALA A 7 25.73 -6.68 5.06
N GLU A 8 26.36 -7.37 4.09
CA GLU A 8 25.88 -7.36 2.70
C GLU A 8 24.49 -7.99 2.54
N ALA A 9 24.17 -9.02 3.34
CA ALA A 9 22.84 -9.62 3.35
C ALA A 9 21.78 -8.62 3.86
N LEU A 10 22.07 -7.91 4.96
CA LEU A 10 21.19 -6.86 5.49
C LEU A 10 21.04 -5.71 4.48
N ASP A 11 22.15 -5.26 3.86
CA ASP A 11 22.11 -4.21 2.82
C ASP A 11 21.23 -4.61 1.62
N ALA A 12 21.24 -5.88 1.27
CA ALA A 12 20.46 -6.39 0.15
C ALA A 12 18.94 -6.39 0.41
N VAL A 13 18.50 -6.60 1.66
CA VAL A 13 17.07 -6.78 1.99
C VAL A 13 16.42 -5.55 2.63
N PHE A 14 17.15 -4.70 3.34
CA PHE A 14 16.60 -3.44 3.88
C PHE A 14 16.40 -2.44 2.75
N LYS A 15 15.14 -2.03 2.54
CA LYS A 15 14.74 -1.03 1.52
C LYS A 15 14.34 0.27 2.23
N ALA A 16 13.84 1.25 1.47
CA ALA A 16 13.44 2.55 2.04
C ALA A 16 12.29 2.46 3.06
N TYR A 17 11.40 1.44 2.91
CA TYR A 17 10.15 1.37 3.70
C TYR A 17 9.94 0.04 4.42
N ASP A 18 10.67 -1.00 4.05
CA ASP A 18 10.48 -2.36 4.53
C ASP A 18 11.76 -3.20 4.40
N VAL A 19 11.67 -4.44 4.85
CA VAL A 19 12.61 -5.49 4.52
C VAL A 19 12.01 -6.32 3.39
N ARG A 20 12.77 -6.57 2.31
CA ARG A 20 12.30 -7.35 1.17
C ARG A 20 13.45 -8.04 0.43
N GLY A 21 13.30 -9.34 0.15
CA GLY A 21 14.31 -10.10 -0.56
C GLY A 21 13.82 -11.42 -1.11
N LEU A 22 14.64 -12.04 -1.96
CA LEU A 22 14.42 -13.40 -2.42
C LEU A 22 14.52 -14.38 -1.25
N CYS A 23 13.57 -15.30 -1.15
CA CYS A 23 13.48 -16.29 -0.09
C CYS A 23 13.24 -17.70 -0.69
N PRO A 24 14.14 -18.67 -0.47
CA PRO A 24 15.41 -18.54 0.24
C PRO A 24 16.48 -17.84 -0.63
N GLY A 25 17.49 -17.29 0.02
CA GLY A 25 18.69 -16.76 -0.66
C GLY A 25 19.18 -15.43 -0.15
N GLN A 26 18.32 -14.41 -0.07
CA GLN A 26 18.64 -13.11 0.51
C GLN A 26 18.05 -12.97 1.92
N LEU A 27 16.82 -13.43 2.11
CA LEU A 27 16.13 -13.47 3.39
C LEU A 27 15.96 -14.92 3.82
N ASP A 28 16.54 -15.28 4.95
CA ASP A 28 16.50 -16.61 5.54
C ASP A 28 16.16 -16.55 7.05
N PRO A 29 15.89 -17.70 7.70
CA PRO A 29 15.56 -17.72 9.12
C PRO A 29 16.64 -17.13 10.03
N ALA A 30 17.93 -17.25 9.71
CA ALA A 30 19.00 -16.69 10.53
C ALA A 30 18.96 -15.15 10.51
N LEU A 31 18.72 -14.58 9.32
CA LEU A 31 18.56 -13.14 9.17
C LEU A 31 17.27 -12.65 9.85
N ALA A 32 16.17 -13.41 9.72
CA ALA A 32 14.90 -13.09 10.37
C ALA A 32 15.00 -13.10 11.89
N GLU A 33 15.76 -14.02 12.49
CA GLU A 33 16.07 -14.03 13.94
C GLU A 33 16.78 -12.74 14.35
N ALA A 34 17.83 -12.36 13.62
CA ALA A 34 18.59 -11.16 13.92
C ALA A 34 17.73 -9.89 13.79
N VAL A 35 16.86 -9.82 12.76
CA VAL A 35 15.92 -8.73 12.58
C VAL A 35 14.88 -8.70 13.72
N GLY A 36 14.40 -9.86 14.19
CA GLY A 36 13.49 -9.97 15.33
C GLY A 36 14.09 -9.43 16.62
N ALA A 37 15.34 -9.82 16.92
CA ALA A 37 16.09 -9.27 18.06
C ALA A 37 16.29 -7.75 17.92
N GLY A 38 16.66 -7.29 16.72
CA GLY A 38 16.86 -5.87 16.41
C GLY A 38 15.58 -5.06 16.57
N PHE A 39 14.45 -5.53 16.03
CA PHE A 39 13.17 -4.85 16.14
C PHE A 39 12.66 -4.78 17.58
N ALA A 40 12.72 -5.87 18.32
CA ALA A 40 12.32 -5.88 19.73
C ALA A 40 13.14 -4.89 20.57
N ARG A 41 14.47 -4.85 20.36
CA ARG A 41 15.34 -3.88 21.02
C ARG A 41 15.02 -2.44 20.63
N PHE A 42 14.78 -2.18 19.34
CA PHE A 42 14.35 -0.87 18.85
C PHE A 42 13.03 -0.43 19.47
N ALA A 43 12.03 -1.32 19.54
CA ALA A 43 10.74 -1.03 20.15
C ALA A 43 10.86 -0.70 21.65
N LEU A 44 11.74 -1.38 22.36
CA LEU A 44 12.08 -1.04 23.76
C LEU A 44 12.74 0.33 23.88
N GLU A 45 13.70 0.66 23.01
CA GLU A 45 14.38 1.96 22.99
C GLU A 45 13.38 3.10 22.75
N GLU A 46 12.55 2.96 21.71
CA GLU A 46 11.55 3.97 21.31
C GLU A 46 10.45 4.20 22.35
N SER A 47 10.10 3.16 23.10
CA SER A 47 9.06 3.23 24.15
C SER A 47 9.59 3.60 25.52
N GLY A 48 10.90 3.82 25.67
CA GLY A 48 11.54 4.01 26.97
C GLY A 48 11.42 2.78 27.88
N GLY A 49 11.36 1.59 27.30
CA GLY A 49 11.23 0.31 28.01
C GLY A 49 9.80 -0.13 28.31
N SER A 50 8.79 0.58 27.82
CA SER A 50 7.36 0.24 28.06
C SER A 50 6.77 -0.75 27.05
N ALA A 51 7.39 -0.97 25.89
CA ALA A 51 6.95 -1.97 24.92
C ALA A 51 7.24 -3.38 25.45
N THR A 52 6.27 -3.99 26.07
CA THR A 52 6.41 -5.34 26.66
C THR A 52 6.02 -6.44 25.68
N LYS A 53 5.38 -6.12 24.57
CA LYS A 53 4.92 -7.08 23.56
C LYS A 53 5.13 -6.56 22.13
N VAL A 54 5.25 -7.48 21.18
CA VAL A 54 5.29 -7.25 19.72
C VAL A 54 4.25 -8.16 19.07
N LEU A 55 3.48 -7.61 18.13
CA LEU A 55 2.50 -8.35 17.33
C LEU A 55 3.17 -8.85 16.05
N VAL A 56 2.86 -10.08 15.65
CA VAL A 56 3.38 -10.69 14.43
C VAL A 56 2.23 -11.26 13.61
N ALA A 57 2.15 -10.91 12.35
CA ALA A 57 1.25 -11.53 11.40
C ALA A 57 2.00 -11.91 10.12
N ARG A 58 1.43 -12.79 9.31
CA ARG A 58 2.00 -13.17 8.02
C ARG A 58 0.95 -13.34 6.94
N ASP A 59 1.37 -13.18 5.70
CA ASP A 59 0.58 -13.57 4.54
C ASP A 59 0.67 -15.10 4.26
N MET A 60 0.08 -15.52 3.16
CA MET A 60 -0.02 -16.92 2.75
C MET A 60 1.26 -17.50 2.15
N ARG A 61 2.35 -16.72 2.01
CA ARG A 61 3.62 -17.21 1.41
C ARG A 61 4.21 -18.35 2.25
N PRO A 62 4.57 -19.50 1.63
CA PRO A 62 5.05 -20.67 2.39
C PRO A 62 6.26 -20.40 3.27
N THR A 63 7.19 -19.54 2.81
CA THR A 63 8.40 -19.17 3.55
C THR A 63 8.11 -18.33 4.80
N GLY A 64 6.92 -17.73 4.91
CA GLY A 64 6.52 -16.92 6.07
C GLY A 64 6.52 -17.69 7.38
N VAL A 65 6.20 -18.99 7.37
CA VAL A 65 6.16 -19.82 8.58
C VAL A 65 7.50 -19.86 9.30
N ASP A 66 8.57 -20.19 8.57
CA ASP A 66 9.91 -20.31 9.14
C ASP A 66 10.49 -18.94 9.51
N LEU A 67 10.19 -17.91 8.72
CA LEU A 67 10.63 -16.53 8.99
C LEU A 67 10.00 -15.98 10.27
N VAL A 68 8.68 -16.17 10.46
CA VAL A 68 7.96 -15.77 11.68
C VAL A 68 8.50 -16.50 12.90
N ALA A 69 8.71 -17.81 12.80
CA ALA A 69 9.25 -18.60 13.91
C ALA A 69 10.64 -18.09 14.33
N ALA A 70 11.51 -17.82 13.38
CA ALA A 70 12.86 -17.31 13.65
C ALA A 70 12.83 -15.88 14.21
N PHE A 71 12.06 -14.98 13.61
CA PHE A 71 11.85 -13.62 14.09
C PHE A 71 11.34 -13.60 15.54
N THR A 72 10.33 -14.44 15.82
CA THR A 72 9.77 -14.60 17.17
C THR A 72 10.83 -15.04 18.18
N ALA A 73 11.68 -16.00 17.82
CA ALA A 73 12.78 -16.44 18.68
C ALA A 73 13.74 -15.27 18.99
N GLY A 74 14.08 -14.46 17.98
CA GLY A 74 14.91 -13.27 18.14
C GLY A 74 14.26 -12.23 19.06
N ALA A 75 12.97 -11.93 18.85
CA ALA A 75 12.25 -10.95 19.68
C ALA A 75 12.12 -11.41 21.13
N VAL A 76 11.74 -12.67 21.35
CA VAL A 76 11.63 -13.29 22.69
C VAL A 76 12.97 -13.26 23.41
N SER A 77 14.09 -13.49 22.72
CA SER A 77 15.44 -13.41 23.31
C SER A 77 15.76 -12.05 23.93
N GLN A 78 15.09 -11.00 23.47
CA GLN A 78 15.26 -9.63 23.99
C GLN A 78 14.33 -9.30 25.17
N GLY A 79 13.60 -10.29 25.71
CA GLY A 79 12.71 -10.12 26.86
C GLY A 79 11.38 -9.48 26.52
N VAL A 80 10.98 -9.50 25.24
CA VAL A 80 9.71 -8.96 24.74
C VAL A 80 8.76 -10.12 24.45
N ASP A 81 7.51 -10.02 24.92
CA ASP A 81 6.47 -10.99 24.58
C ASP A 81 6.08 -10.85 23.11
N VAL A 82 5.77 -11.98 22.49
CA VAL A 82 5.25 -12.00 21.11
C VAL A 82 3.82 -12.52 21.10
N VAL A 83 2.94 -11.81 20.41
CA VAL A 83 1.58 -12.26 20.10
C VAL A 83 1.53 -12.59 18.62
N ASP A 84 1.45 -13.88 18.29
CA ASP A 84 1.31 -14.36 16.92
C ASP A 84 -0.18 -14.33 16.52
N LEU A 85 -0.51 -13.48 15.56
CA LEU A 85 -1.85 -13.31 14.99
C LEU A 85 -2.12 -14.29 13.83
N GLY A 86 -1.11 -15.09 13.44
CA GLY A 86 -1.23 -16.06 12.38
C GLY A 86 -1.33 -15.43 10.98
N LEU A 87 -2.23 -15.98 10.16
CA LEU A 87 -2.54 -15.45 8.82
C LEU A 87 -3.39 -14.19 8.94
N GLY A 88 -2.99 -13.13 8.25
CA GLY A 88 -3.72 -11.86 8.22
C GLY A 88 -3.31 -11.00 7.04
N SER A 89 -4.09 -9.96 6.77
CA SER A 89 -3.74 -8.88 5.84
C SER A 89 -2.86 -7.84 6.52
N THR A 90 -2.22 -6.99 5.73
CA THR A 90 -1.40 -5.90 6.27
C THR A 90 -2.24 -4.92 7.10
N ASP A 91 -3.45 -4.60 6.66
CA ASP A 91 -4.36 -3.70 7.39
C ASP A 91 -4.93 -4.33 8.68
N LEU A 92 -5.08 -5.67 8.74
CA LEU A 92 -5.39 -6.37 9.99
C LEU A 92 -4.26 -6.19 11.03
N LEU A 93 -2.99 -6.29 10.62
CA LEU A 93 -1.88 -6.01 11.54
C LEU A 93 -1.88 -4.55 12.01
N TYR A 94 -2.17 -3.60 11.14
CA TYR A 94 -2.26 -2.19 11.55
C TYR A 94 -3.42 -1.94 12.51
N PHE A 95 -4.58 -2.56 12.27
CA PHE A 95 -5.69 -2.57 13.23
C PHE A 95 -5.26 -3.15 14.58
N ALA A 96 -4.60 -4.30 14.59
CA ALA A 96 -4.10 -4.92 15.81
C ALA A 96 -3.12 -4.02 16.56
N SER A 97 -2.15 -3.42 15.85
CA SER A 97 -1.20 -2.47 16.43
C SER A 97 -1.89 -1.25 17.03
N GLY A 98 -2.91 -0.72 16.35
CA GLY A 98 -3.68 0.42 16.83
C GLY A 98 -4.55 0.09 18.04
N SER A 99 -5.31 -1.01 17.97
CA SER A 99 -6.27 -1.40 19.02
C SER A 99 -5.60 -1.92 20.30
N MET A 100 -4.46 -2.60 20.16
CA MET A 100 -3.70 -3.17 21.30
C MET A 100 -2.58 -2.24 21.77
N ASP A 101 -2.37 -1.09 21.13
CA ASP A 101 -1.30 -0.11 21.39
C ASP A 101 0.08 -0.79 21.50
N ALA A 102 0.42 -1.60 20.49
CA ALA A 102 1.64 -2.40 20.49
C ALA A 102 2.37 -2.32 19.14
N PRO A 103 3.73 -2.37 19.13
CA PRO A 103 4.50 -2.53 17.90
C PRO A 103 4.11 -3.81 17.16
N GLY A 104 4.22 -3.78 15.82
CA GLY A 104 3.87 -4.93 15.02
C GLY A 104 4.76 -5.13 13.79
N VAL A 105 4.77 -6.37 13.30
CA VAL A 105 5.43 -6.74 12.06
C VAL A 105 4.52 -7.62 11.21
N MET A 106 4.39 -7.27 9.94
CA MET A 106 3.70 -8.06 8.92
C MET A 106 4.72 -8.73 8.01
N PHE A 107 4.75 -10.06 8.00
CA PHE A 107 5.56 -10.83 7.05
C PHE A 107 4.81 -10.96 5.73
N THR A 108 5.28 -10.23 4.73
CA THR A 108 4.71 -10.15 3.39
C THR A 108 5.71 -9.57 2.40
N ALA A 109 5.53 -9.85 1.13
CA ALA A 109 6.15 -9.11 0.04
C ALA A 109 5.08 -8.46 -0.87
N SER A 110 3.84 -8.25 -0.36
CA SER A 110 2.72 -7.63 -1.05
C SER A 110 2.52 -8.24 -2.46
N HIS A 111 2.61 -7.45 -3.50
CA HIS A 111 2.43 -7.83 -4.90
C HIS A 111 3.66 -8.45 -5.59
N ASN A 112 4.79 -8.60 -4.88
CA ASN A 112 5.98 -9.22 -5.47
C ASN A 112 5.75 -10.70 -5.81
N PRO A 113 6.49 -11.25 -6.80
CA PRO A 113 6.43 -12.67 -7.15
C PRO A 113 6.62 -13.63 -5.98
N ALA A 114 6.26 -14.89 -6.18
CA ALA A 114 6.19 -15.94 -5.14
C ALA A 114 7.51 -16.19 -4.41
N GLU A 115 8.64 -15.99 -5.09
CA GLU A 115 9.99 -16.19 -4.54
C GLU A 115 10.44 -15.09 -3.58
N TYR A 116 9.68 -13.99 -3.45
CA TYR A 116 9.97 -12.93 -2.49
C TYR A 116 9.25 -13.14 -1.17
N ASN A 117 9.86 -12.65 -0.09
CA ASN A 117 9.21 -12.38 1.19
C ASN A 117 9.81 -11.12 1.80
N GLY A 118 9.25 -10.66 2.92
CA GLY A 118 9.70 -9.43 3.57
C GLY A 118 9.03 -9.21 4.91
N ALA A 119 9.27 -8.02 5.48
CA ALA A 119 8.66 -7.60 6.73
C ALA A 119 8.37 -6.08 6.69
N LYS A 120 7.11 -5.71 6.93
CA LYS A 120 6.66 -4.33 7.16
C LYS A 120 6.54 -4.12 8.66
N PHE A 121 7.09 -3.02 9.19
CA PHE A 121 7.12 -2.73 10.63
C PHE A 121 6.26 -1.53 10.98
N CYS A 122 5.64 -1.57 12.14
CA CYS A 122 5.05 -0.40 12.76
C CYS A 122 5.34 -0.38 14.28
N LEU A 123 5.36 0.82 14.84
CA LEU A 123 5.33 1.02 16.30
C LEU A 123 3.88 1.09 16.78
N ALA A 124 3.67 1.14 18.09
CA ALA A 124 2.34 1.26 18.70
C ALA A 124 1.48 2.34 18.03
N GLY A 125 0.17 2.08 17.89
CA GLY A 125 -0.75 2.96 17.16
C GLY A 125 -0.56 2.93 15.64
N ALA A 126 -0.06 1.83 15.07
CA ALA A 126 0.25 1.64 13.66
C ALA A 126 1.20 2.70 13.08
N ARG A 127 2.03 3.34 13.92
CA ARG A 127 3.01 4.34 13.50
C ARG A 127 4.07 3.70 12.60
N PRO A 128 4.23 4.17 11.34
CA PRO A 128 5.09 3.49 10.37
C PRO A 128 6.57 3.57 10.77
N VAL A 129 7.31 2.51 10.43
CA VAL A 129 8.77 2.46 10.53
C VAL A 129 9.35 2.40 9.11
N GLY A 130 10.05 3.46 8.72
CA GLY A 130 10.76 3.58 7.45
C GLY A 130 12.23 3.97 7.69
N GLU A 131 12.95 4.27 6.62
CA GLU A 131 14.38 4.61 6.67
C GLU A 131 14.67 5.73 7.67
N ASP A 132 13.89 6.82 7.60
CA ASP A 132 14.06 8.00 8.46
C ASP A 132 13.44 7.85 9.86
N SER A 133 12.68 6.76 10.12
CA SER A 133 11.90 6.57 11.36
C SER A 133 12.21 5.28 12.11
N GLY A 134 13.37 4.67 11.86
CA GLY A 134 13.85 3.56 12.67
C GLY A 134 14.37 2.33 11.93
N LEU A 135 14.08 2.17 10.63
CA LEU A 135 14.50 0.99 9.87
C LEU A 135 16.03 0.85 9.83
N GLY A 136 16.76 1.98 9.72
CA GLY A 136 18.22 1.99 9.85
C GLY A 136 18.72 1.51 11.21
N ARG A 137 18.02 1.88 12.31
CA ARG A 137 18.36 1.42 13.65
C ARG A 137 18.10 -0.07 13.86
N ILE A 138 16.99 -0.58 13.30
CA ILE A 138 16.69 -2.03 13.32
C ILE A 138 17.81 -2.80 12.60
N LYS A 139 18.25 -2.31 11.44
CA LYS A 139 19.33 -2.89 10.65
C LYS A 139 20.66 -2.94 11.44
N GLU A 140 21.01 -1.83 12.08
CA GLU A 140 22.20 -1.77 12.98
C GLU A 140 22.13 -2.83 14.08
N LEU A 141 21.00 -2.91 14.79
CA LEU A 141 20.80 -3.86 15.88
C LEU A 141 20.82 -5.31 15.38
N ALA A 142 20.22 -5.58 14.22
CA ALA A 142 20.29 -6.89 13.57
C ALA A 142 21.75 -7.26 13.21
N LEU A 143 22.54 -6.30 12.71
CA LEU A 143 23.97 -6.54 12.45
C LEU A 143 24.73 -6.89 13.73
N LEU A 144 24.54 -6.14 14.82
CA LEU A 144 25.13 -6.45 16.13
C LEU A 144 24.72 -7.85 16.61
N ARG A 145 23.45 -8.25 16.36
CA ARG A 145 22.98 -9.60 16.69
C ARG A 145 23.76 -10.68 15.92
N THR A 146 23.95 -10.51 14.62
CA THR A 146 24.70 -11.48 13.80
C THR A 146 26.19 -11.57 14.21
N GLN A 147 26.74 -10.52 14.81
CA GLN A 147 28.12 -10.47 15.29
C GLN A 147 28.28 -10.99 16.75
N GLY A 148 27.17 -11.32 17.41
CA GLY A 148 27.16 -11.72 18.82
C GLY A 148 27.36 -10.55 19.80
N GLU A 149 27.19 -9.30 19.31
CA GLU A 149 27.35 -8.07 20.09
C GLU A 149 26.02 -7.53 20.66
N LEU A 150 24.88 -8.12 20.28
CA LEU A 150 23.57 -7.88 20.92
C LEU A 150 23.21 -9.12 21.76
N PRO A 151 23.49 -9.12 23.08
CA PRO A 151 23.22 -10.25 23.94
C PRO A 151 21.72 -10.41 24.23
N ASP A 152 21.33 -11.62 24.62
CA ASP A 152 20.00 -11.92 25.11
C ASP A 152 19.69 -11.16 26.41
N ALA A 153 18.41 -10.87 26.65
CA ALA A 153 17.95 -10.37 27.92
C ALA A 153 18.10 -11.44 29.02
N GLY A 154 18.22 -11.00 30.28
CA GLY A 154 18.35 -11.94 31.40
C GLY A 154 17.15 -12.86 31.60
N THR A 155 15.97 -12.42 31.17
CA THR A 155 14.73 -13.20 31.15
C THR A 155 14.11 -13.09 29.77
N PRO A 156 13.89 -14.21 29.07
CA PRO A 156 13.22 -14.17 27.76
C PRO A 156 11.74 -13.80 27.92
N GLY A 157 11.16 -13.22 26.87
CA GLY A 157 9.73 -13.01 26.74
C GLY A 157 8.97 -14.33 26.50
N SER A 158 7.68 -14.24 26.32
CA SER A 158 6.78 -15.36 26.04
C SER A 158 6.19 -15.26 24.62
N LEU A 159 5.69 -16.40 24.12
CA LEU A 159 4.88 -16.46 22.89
C LEU A 159 3.45 -16.83 23.26
N SER A 160 2.51 -16.07 22.71
CA SER A 160 1.07 -16.35 22.73
C SER A 160 0.46 -16.17 21.35
N THR A 161 -0.77 -16.60 21.17
CA THR A 161 -1.53 -16.42 19.92
C THR A 161 -2.82 -15.66 20.20
N ASP A 162 -3.30 -14.89 19.21
CA ASP A 162 -4.60 -14.24 19.24
C ASP A 162 -5.23 -14.29 17.85
N ASP A 163 -6.57 -14.22 17.77
CA ASP A 163 -7.32 -14.15 16.51
C ASP A 163 -8.18 -12.88 16.54
N LEU A 164 -7.86 -11.96 15.64
CA LEU A 164 -8.53 -10.66 15.56
C LEU A 164 -9.38 -10.50 14.29
N LEU A 165 -9.61 -11.57 13.51
CA LEU A 165 -10.30 -11.49 12.23
C LEU A 165 -11.70 -10.89 12.35
N ASP A 166 -12.51 -11.36 13.31
CA ASP A 166 -13.87 -10.86 13.52
C ASP A 166 -13.87 -9.40 14.01
N ALA A 167 -12.98 -9.06 14.95
CA ALA A 167 -12.84 -7.69 15.45
C ALA A 167 -12.37 -6.72 14.37
N PHE A 168 -11.45 -7.16 13.50
CA PHE A 168 -11.02 -6.42 12.32
C PHE A 168 -12.17 -6.21 11.33
N ALA A 169 -12.93 -7.26 11.04
CA ALA A 169 -14.08 -7.16 10.13
C ALA A 169 -15.13 -6.17 10.66
N ASP A 170 -15.42 -6.18 11.98
CA ASP A 170 -16.30 -5.21 12.62
C ASP A 170 -15.75 -3.78 12.52
N HIS A 171 -14.43 -3.61 12.74
CA HIS A 171 -13.77 -2.32 12.58
C HIS A 171 -13.91 -1.78 11.15
N VAL A 172 -13.63 -2.60 10.13
CA VAL A 172 -13.77 -2.21 8.72
C VAL A 172 -15.21 -1.79 8.40
N ARG A 173 -16.21 -2.55 8.84
CA ARG A 173 -17.63 -2.22 8.66
C ARG A 173 -18.05 -0.92 9.36
N SER A 174 -17.38 -0.53 10.44
CA SER A 174 -17.70 0.71 11.17
C SER A 174 -17.42 2.00 10.39
N PHE A 175 -16.72 1.91 9.26
CA PHE A 175 -16.43 3.08 8.40
C PHE A 175 -17.58 3.49 7.49
N VAL A 176 -18.63 2.70 7.41
CA VAL A 176 -19.82 2.98 6.56
C VAL A 176 -21.11 2.79 7.34
N ASP A 177 -22.18 3.41 6.86
CA ASP A 177 -23.53 3.08 7.33
C ASP A 177 -24.00 1.80 6.63
N VAL A 178 -23.87 0.67 7.31
CA VAL A 178 -24.28 -0.63 6.77
C VAL A 178 -25.75 -0.64 6.35
N SER A 179 -26.63 0.17 6.99
CA SER A 179 -28.04 0.24 6.65
C SER A 179 -28.31 0.99 5.31
N ALA A 180 -27.34 1.77 4.84
CA ALA A 180 -27.41 2.48 3.55
C ALA A 180 -26.94 1.62 2.36
N LEU A 181 -26.32 0.47 2.62
CA LEU A 181 -25.79 -0.41 1.58
C LEU A 181 -26.94 -1.10 0.81
N ALA A 182 -26.92 -0.98 -0.51
CA ALA A 182 -27.83 -1.70 -1.41
C ALA A 182 -27.39 -3.18 -1.60
N PRO A 183 -28.29 -4.07 -2.02
CA PRO A 183 -27.96 -5.45 -2.34
C PRO A 183 -27.23 -5.57 -3.68
N LEU A 184 -26.01 -5.04 -3.74
CA LEU A 184 -25.16 -5.05 -4.93
C LEU A 184 -24.59 -6.45 -5.17
N LYS A 185 -24.40 -6.81 -6.44
CA LYS A 185 -23.64 -7.99 -6.84
C LYS A 185 -22.18 -7.62 -7.01
N VAL A 186 -21.30 -8.21 -6.20
CA VAL A 186 -19.88 -7.91 -6.12
C VAL A 186 -19.05 -9.13 -6.51
N VAL A 187 -18.09 -8.96 -7.40
CA VAL A 187 -17.08 -9.97 -7.70
C VAL A 187 -15.75 -9.48 -7.13
N ALA A 188 -15.13 -10.24 -6.24
CA ALA A 188 -13.84 -9.92 -5.65
C ALA A 188 -12.76 -10.89 -6.14
N ASP A 189 -11.78 -10.39 -6.86
CA ASP A 189 -10.57 -11.13 -7.22
C ASP A 189 -9.52 -10.89 -6.14
N THR A 190 -9.14 -11.97 -5.47
CA THR A 190 -8.18 -11.93 -4.35
C THR A 190 -6.80 -12.48 -4.73
N ALA A 191 -6.60 -12.84 -5.99
CA ALA A 191 -5.33 -13.30 -6.56
C ALA A 191 -4.62 -14.38 -5.71
N ASN A 192 -5.36 -15.29 -5.07
CA ASN A 192 -4.84 -16.26 -4.09
C ASN A 192 -4.14 -15.62 -2.87
N GLY A 193 -4.32 -14.31 -2.67
CA GLY A 193 -3.76 -13.52 -1.58
C GLY A 193 -4.65 -13.48 -0.33
N MET A 194 -4.27 -12.62 0.61
CA MET A 194 -4.95 -12.48 1.90
C MET A 194 -6.40 -11.98 1.79
N GLY A 195 -6.77 -11.37 0.66
CA GLY A 195 -8.16 -11.08 0.32
C GLY A 195 -9.08 -12.29 0.45
N GLY A 196 -8.59 -13.50 0.13
CA GLY A 196 -9.35 -14.75 0.29
C GLY A 196 -9.80 -15.04 1.73
N LEU A 197 -9.08 -14.51 2.73
CA LEU A 197 -9.43 -14.61 4.14
C LEU A 197 -10.31 -13.42 4.59
N VAL A 198 -9.87 -12.21 4.32
CA VAL A 198 -10.46 -11.01 4.94
C VAL A 198 -11.72 -10.51 4.23
N VAL A 199 -11.82 -10.67 2.88
CA VAL A 199 -13.01 -10.23 2.13
C VAL A 199 -14.29 -11.00 2.57
N PRO A 200 -14.30 -12.34 2.63
CA PRO A 200 -15.47 -13.06 3.13
C PRO A 200 -15.84 -12.67 4.57
N ALA A 201 -14.86 -12.45 5.45
CA ALA A 201 -15.13 -12.05 6.83
C ALA A 201 -15.82 -10.69 6.92
N VAL A 202 -15.34 -9.69 6.15
CA VAL A 202 -15.93 -8.34 6.12
C VAL A 202 -17.32 -8.35 5.50
N PHE A 203 -17.52 -9.10 4.43
CA PHE A 203 -18.79 -9.09 3.67
C PHE A 203 -19.87 -10.01 4.25
N SER A 204 -19.54 -10.91 5.18
CA SER A 204 -20.43 -11.96 5.70
C SER A 204 -21.79 -11.47 6.22
N THR A 205 -21.87 -10.24 6.70
CA THR A 205 -23.09 -9.65 7.28
C THR A 205 -23.66 -8.51 6.43
N LEU A 206 -23.04 -8.21 5.28
CA LEU A 206 -23.49 -7.14 4.38
C LEU A 206 -24.58 -7.65 3.42
N PRO A 207 -25.49 -6.79 2.97
CA PRO A 207 -26.60 -7.18 2.08
C PRO A 207 -26.18 -7.40 0.62
N MET A 208 -24.94 -7.82 0.38
CA MET A 208 -24.34 -7.95 -0.94
C MET A 208 -24.25 -9.40 -1.39
N ASP A 209 -24.46 -9.65 -2.69
CA ASP A 209 -24.22 -10.93 -3.34
C ASP A 209 -22.74 -10.99 -3.76
N LEU A 210 -21.88 -11.56 -2.90
CA LEU A 210 -20.44 -11.64 -3.07
C LEU A 210 -20.03 -12.95 -3.75
N GLU A 211 -19.32 -12.83 -4.87
CA GLU A 211 -18.52 -13.90 -5.46
C GLU A 211 -17.04 -13.63 -5.26
N VAL A 212 -16.30 -14.61 -4.71
CA VAL A 212 -14.84 -14.51 -4.54
C VAL A 212 -14.14 -15.37 -5.57
N MET A 213 -13.33 -14.74 -6.43
CA MET A 213 -12.42 -15.40 -7.36
C MET A 213 -11.07 -15.61 -6.69
N TYR A 214 -10.47 -16.77 -6.95
CA TYR A 214 -9.13 -17.13 -6.46
C TYR A 214 -8.98 -16.96 -4.94
N GLY A 215 -10.03 -17.34 -4.19
CA GLY A 215 -10.11 -17.16 -2.73
C GLY A 215 -9.27 -18.16 -1.92
N GLU A 216 -8.73 -19.22 -2.54
CA GLU A 216 -7.79 -20.14 -1.88
C GLU A 216 -6.45 -19.45 -1.65
N LEU A 217 -5.97 -19.48 -0.39
CA LEU A 217 -4.70 -18.85 -0.03
C LEU A 217 -3.52 -19.65 -0.57
N ASP A 218 -2.83 -19.15 -1.59
CA ASP A 218 -1.68 -19.81 -2.21
C ASP A 218 -0.61 -18.79 -2.63
N GLY A 219 0.45 -18.71 -1.84
CA GLY A 219 1.58 -17.80 -2.10
C GLY A 219 2.41 -18.13 -3.35
N THR A 220 2.03 -19.15 -4.13
CA THR A 220 2.61 -19.40 -5.46
C THR A 220 1.89 -18.64 -6.59
N PHE A 221 0.72 -18.04 -6.29
CA PHE A 221 -0.10 -17.27 -7.24
C PHE A 221 -0.41 -18.02 -8.55
N PRO A 222 -1.09 -19.18 -8.48
CA PRO A 222 -1.24 -20.08 -9.62
C PRO A 222 -2.10 -19.53 -10.76
N ASN A 223 -2.94 -18.54 -10.52
CA ASN A 223 -3.86 -17.98 -11.52
C ASN A 223 -3.24 -16.77 -12.24
N HIS A 224 -2.85 -15.75 -11.51
CA HIS A 224 -2.14 -14.59 -12.02
C HIS A 224 -1.34 -13.90 -10.89
N PRO A 225 -0.34 -13.04 -11.20
CA PRO A 225 0.36 -12.26 -10.19
C PRO A 225 -0.59 -11.37 -9.37
N ALA A 226 -0.33 -11.27 -8.08
CA ALA A 226 -1.14 -10.46 -7.16
C ALA A 226 -0.82 -8.95 -7.24
N ASP A 227 -0.71 -8.43 -8.46
CA ASP A 227 -0.43 -7.02 -8.75
C ASP A 227 -1.58 -6.41 -9.58
N PRO A 228 -2.63 -5.90 -8.95
CA PRO A 228 -3.78 -5.34 -9.65
C PRO A 228 -3.50 -3.98 -10.33
N LEU A 229 -2.33 -3.36 -10.10
CA LEU A 229 -1.91 -2.18 -10.85
C LEU A 229 -1.67 -2.50 -12.34
N ASN A 230 -1.25 -3.72 -12.63
CA ASN A 230 -1.09 -4.19 -14.00
C ASN A 230 -2.44 -4.64 -14.59
N PRO A 231 -2.99 -3.97 -15.62
CA PRO A 231 -4.28 -4.33 -16.20
C PRO A 231 -4.38 -5.77 -16.72
N ALA A 232 -3.25 -6.38 -17.08
CA ALA A 232 -3.22 -7.78 -17.52
C ALA A 232 -3.67 -8.75 -16.41
N ASN A 233 -3.51 -8.38 -15.14
CA ASN A 233 -3.93 -9.18 -14.00
C ASN A 233 -5.40 -8.94 -13.59
N GLN A 234 -6.11 -8.00 -14.25
CA GLN A 234 -7.52 -7.75 -14.03
C GLN A 234 -8.42 -8.36 -15.12
N VAL A 235 -7.85 -9.00 -16.14
CA VAL A 235 -8.60 -9.51 -17.33
C VAL A 235 -9.70 -10.48 -16.91
N ASP A 236 -9.39 -11.41 -16.02
CA ASP A 236 -10.34 -12.43 -15.56
C ASP A 236 -11.48 -11.79 -14.74
N LEU A 237 -11.15 -10.82 -13.87
CA LEU A 237 -12.15 -10.06 -13.12
C LEU A 237 -13.07 -9.27 -14.05
N CYS A 238 -12.52 -8.53 -15.02
CA CYS A 238 -13.30 -7.78 -15.99
C CYS A 238 -14.26 -8.68 -16.78
N ALA A 239 -13.77 -9.85 -17.24
CA ALA A 239 -14.57 -10.83 -17.93
C ALA A 239 -15.69 -11.39 -17.02
N ARG A 240 -15.36 -11.71 -15.76
CA ARG A 240 -16.33 -12.28 -14.82
C ARG A 240 -17.43 -11.28 -14.44
N VAL A 241 -17.09 -10.01 -14.22
CA VAL A 241 -18.05 -8.93 -13.98
C VAL A 241 -19.10 -8.89 -15.09
N LEU A 242 -18.66 -8.91 -16.36
CA LEU A 242 -19.56 -8.92 -17.52
C LEU A 242 -20.39 -10.21 -17.61
N GLU A 243 -19.78 -11.38 -17.40
CA GLU A 243 -20.44 -12.67 -17.51
C GLU A 243 -21.58 -12.83 -16.51
N VAL A 244 -21.38 -12.40 -15.28
CA VAL A 244 -22.39 -12.56 -14.22
C VAL A 244 -23.29 -11.35 -14.05
N GLY A 245 -23.02 -10.25 -14.76
CA GLY A 245 -23.74 -8.98 -14.62
C GLY A 245 -23.56 -8.41 -13.20
N ALA A 246 -22.32 -8.35 -12.71
CA ALA A 246 -22.02 -7.75 -11.43
C ALA A 246 -22.09 -6.23 -11.50
N ASP A 247 -22.46 -5.58 -10.39
CA ASP A 247 -22.49 -4.12 -10.27
C ASP A 247 -21.07 -3.55 -10.13
N VAL A 248 -20.14 -4.34 -9.55
CA VAL A 248 -18.75 -3.93 -9.31
C VAL A 248 -17.82 -5.12 -9.17
N GLY A 249 -16.61 -4.98 -9.70
CA GLY A 249 -15.46 -5.85 -9.44
C GLY A 249 -14.48 -5.19 -8.49
N LEU A 250 -13.86 -5.98 -7.60
CA LEU A 250 -12.82 -5.58 -6.66
C LEU A 250 -11.57 -6.42 -6.88
N ALA A 251 -10.44 -5.82 -7.22
CA ALA A 251 -9.16 -6.51 -7.39
C ALA A 251 -8.21 -6.15 -6.23
N PHE A 252 -7.86 -7.13 -5.40
CA PHE A 252 -6.95 -6.97 -4.27
C PHE A 252 -5.54 -7.42 -4.62
N ASP A 253 -4.54 -6.84 -3.95
CA ASP A 253 -3.17 -7.33 -4.02
C ASP A 253 -2.89 -8.45 -3.00
N GLY A 254 -1.65 -8.94 -2.96
CA GLY A 254 -1.31 -10.15 -2.22
C GLY A 254 -1.54 -10.07 -0.71
N ASP A 255 -1.32 -8.93 -0.08
CA ASP A 255 -1.54 -8.70 1.35
C ASP A 255 -2.79 -7.86 1.65
N ALA A 256 -3.60 -7.61 0.61
CA ALA A 256 -4.94 -7.01 0.64
C ALA A 256 -5.02 -5.58 1.23
N ASP A 257 -3.90 -4.84 1.27
CA ASP A 257 -3.91 -3.44 1.70
C ASP A 257 -4.32 -2.47 0.57
N ARG A 258 -4.42 -2.97 -0.68
CA ARG A 258 -4.85 -2.22 -1.86
C ARG A 258 -6.08 -2.83 -2.51
N VAL A 259 -6.90 -1.97 -3.14
CA VAL A 259 -8.03 -2.39 -4.00
C VAL A 259 -8.13 -1.52 -5.24
N PHE A 260 -8.31 -2.14 -6.39
CA PHE A 260 -8.73 -1.52 -7.63
C PHE A 260 -10.17 -1.93 -7.94
N LEU A 261 -10.94 -1.01 -8.51
CA LEU A 261 -12.34 -1.25 -8.84
C LEU A 261 -12.52 -1.45 -10.34
N VAL A 262 -13.50 -2.26 -10.69
CA VAL A 262 -13.95 -2.50 -12.07
C VAL A 262 -15.44 -2.20 -12.11
N ASP A 263 -15.90 -1.38 -13.08
CA ASP A 263 -17.31 -1.07 -13.23
C ASP A 263 -18.11 -2.20 -13.92
N GLU A 264 -19.41 -2.08 -13.95
CA GLU A 264 -20.33 -3.07 -14.52
C GLU A 264 -20.14 -3.28 -16.05
N GLN A 265 -19.34 -2.43 -16.70
CA GLN A 265 -18.95 -2.57 -18.10
C GLN A 265 -17.61 -3.29 -18.27
N GLY A 266 -17.02 -3.77 -17.17
CA GLY A 266 -15.71 -4.43 -17.18
C GLY A 266 -14.54 -3.47 -17.37
N VAL A 267 -14.71 -2.19 -17.02
CA VAL A 267 -13.67 -1.16 -17.16
C VAL A 267 -13.09 -0.80 -15.80
N GLY A 268 -11.78 -0.97 -15.66
CA GLY A 268 -11.05 -0.63 -14.41
C GLY A 268 -11.07 0.88 -14.11
N LEU A 269 -11.13 1.22 -12.83
CA LEU A 269 -10.94 2.57 -12.32
C LEU A 269 -9.47 2.79 -11.96
N SER A 270 -8.94 3.99 -12.24
CA SER A 270 -7.62 4.36 -11.75
C SER A 270 -7.63 4.57 -10.22
N GLY A 271 -6.47 4.38 -9.57
CA GLY A 271 -6.33 4.72 -8.15
C GLY A 271 -6.64 6.20 -7.87
N SER A 272 -6.38 7.10 -8.82
CA SER A 272 -6.75 8.52 -8.72
C SER A 272 -8.26 8.74 -8.73
N THR A 273 -9.00 8.05 -9.61
CA THR A 273 -10.46 8.12 -9.66
C THR A 273 -11.08 7.65 -8.35
N THR A 274 -10.62 6.49 -7.85
CA THR A 274 -11.06 5.94 -6.57
C THR A 274 -10.70 6.88 -5.40
N THR A 275 -9.48 7.45 -5.39
CA THR A 275 -9.07 8.46 -4.40
C THR A 275 -10.02 9.66 -4.40
N ALA A 276 -10.41 10.16 -5.58
CA ALA A 276 -11.32 11.32 -5.68
C ALA A 276 -12.73 11.00 -5.17
N ILE A 277 -13.26 9.81 -5.49
CA ILE A 277 -14.58 9.35 -4.99
C ILE A 277 -14.57 9.27 -3.45
N ILE A 278 -13.55 8.61 -2.88
CA ILE A 278 -13.43 8.46 -1.42
C ILE A 278 -13.20 9.81 -0.75
N ALA A 279 -12.36 10.68 -1.32
CA ALA A 279 -12.12 12.02 -0.79
C ALA A 279 -13.39 12.84 -0.70
N ALA A 280 -14.22 12.85 -1.75
CA ALA A 280 -15.53 13.50 -1.75
C ALA A 280 -16.42 12.98 -0.62
N ALA A 281 -16.58 11.66 -0.52
CA ALA A 281 -17.37 11.00 0.51
C ALA A 281 -16.91 11.33 1.93
N MET A 282 -15.61 11.29 2.17
CA MET A 282 -15.01 11.57 3.50
C MET A 282 -15.17 13.04 3.88
N LEU A 283 -14.99 13.96 2.92
CA LEU A 283 -15.16 15.39 3.14
C LEU A 283 -16.63 15.76 3.41
N ASP A 284 -17.57 15.23 2.64
CA ASP A 284 -19.01 15.47 2.83
C ASP A 284 -19.45 14.97 4.22
N ARG A 285 -18.96 13.80 4.66
CA ARG A 285 -19.25 13.23 5.97
C ARG A 285 -18.65 14.05 7.11
N ALA A 286 -17.41 14.55 6.94
CA ALA A 286 -16.70 15.32 7.95
C ALA A 286 -17.05 16.80 7.99
N GLY A 287 -17.72 17.33 6.94
CA GLY A 287 -17.98 18.76 6.78
C GLY A 287 -16.72 19.55 6.40
N GLY A 288 -15.78 18.95 5.68
CA GLY A 288 -14.50 19.49 5.28
C GLY A 288 -13.30 18.79 5.94
N GLY A 289 -12.10 19.27 5.67
CA GLY A 289 -10.86 18.70 6.23
C GLY A 289 -9.70 18.67 5.24
N THR A 290 -8.55 18.20 5.70
CA THR A 290 -7.37 18.01 4.86
C THR A 290 -7.38 16.63 4.24
N VAL A 291 -7.08 16.55 2.94
CA VAL A 291 -6.91 15.30 2.19
C VAL A 291 -5.53 15.28 1.54
N ILE A 292 -4.80 14.19 1.74
CA ILE A 292 -3.48 14.01 1.15
C ILE A 292 -3.59 13.24 -0.15
N HIS A 293 -2.78 13.62 -1.14
CA HIS A 293 -2.59 12.84 -2.35
C HIS A 293 -1.13 12.86 -2.78
N ASN A 294 -0.66 11.77 -3.42
CA ASN A 294 0.69 11.79 -3.95
C ASN A 294 0.78 12.59 -5.26
N LEU A 295 2.00 12.94 -5.63
CA LEU A 295 2.27 13.84 -6.76
C LEU A 295 1.94 13.26 -8.15
N ILE A 296 1.74 11.94 -8.26
CA ILE A 296 1.32 11.26 -9.50
C ILE A 296 -0.19 11.03 -9.58
N CYS A 297 -0.96 11.44 -8.58
CA CYS A 297 -2.41 11.47 -8.69
C CYS A 297 -2.86 12.50 -9.73
N SER A 298 -3.99 12.21 -10.39
CA SER A 298 -4.67 13.12 -11.32
C SER A 298 -4.93 14.50 -10.71
N LYS A 299 -4.87 15.57 -11.52
CA LYS A 299 -5.34 16.91 -11.15
C LYS A 299 -6.80 16.91 -10.67
N ALA A 300 -7.60 15.96 -11.09
CA ALA A 300 -8.98 15.81 -10.64
C ALA A 300 -9.06 15.65 -9.11
N VAL A 301 -8.09 14.98 -8.48
CA VAL A 301 -8.10 14.75 -7.01
C VAL A 301 -8.09 16.07 -6.23
N PRO A 302 -7.09 16.97 -6.36
CA PRO A 302 -7.10 18.23 -5.62
C PRO A 302 -8.25 19.17 -6.03
N GLU A 303 -8.79 19.06 -7.24
CA GLU A 303 -9.97 19.83 -7.66
C GLU A 303 -11.23 19.36 -6.91
N VAL A 304 -11.49 18.06 -6.89
CA VAL A 304 -12.61 17.45 -6.14
C VAL A 304 -12.50 17.77 -4.65
N VAL A 305 -11.30 17.67 -4.07
CA VAL A 305 -11.09 18.02 -2.66
C VAL A 305 -11.54 19.44 -2.37
N ARG A 306 -11.19 20.44 -3.22
CA ARG A 306 -11.60 21.84 -3.05
C ARG A 306 -13.10 22.03 -3.26
N GLU A 307 -13.70 21.37 -4.24
CA GLU A 307 -15.14 21.43 -4.53
C GLU A 307 -15.98 20.93 -3.35
N HIS A 308 -15.46 19.94 -2.59
CA HIS A 308 -16.09 19.41 -1.36
C HIS A 308 -15.63 20.12 -0.09
N GLY A 309 -15.06 21.33 -0.21
CA GLY A 309 -14.69 22.18 0.94
C GLY A 309 -13.47 21.71 1.72
N GLY A 310 -12.65 20.85 1.11
CA GLY A 310 -11.40 20.36 1.71
C GLY A 310 -10.16 21.11 1.27
N GLU A 311 -9.04 20.85 1.97
CA GLU A 311 -7.71 21.34 1.65
C GLU A 311 -6.84 20.19 1.11
N PRO A 312 -6.45 20.20 -0.18
CA PRO A 312 -5.59 19.18 -0.72
C PRO A 312 -4.13 19.44 -0.34
N VAL A 313 -3.47 18.44 0.21
CA VAL A 313 -2.03 18.45 0.50
C VAL A 313 -1.33 17.42 -0.35
N ARG A 314 -0.36 17.88 -1.15
CA ARG A 314 0.40 17.04 -2.06
C ARG A 314 1.67 16.54 -1.38
N THR A 315 2.00 15.26 -1.57
CA THR A 315 3.19 14.62 -1.00
C THR A 315 3.95 13.80 -2.05
N ARG A 316 5.19 13.44 -1.73
CA ARG A 316 5.97 12.46 -2.48
C ARG A 316 5.33 11.06 -2.39
N VAL A 317 5.71 10.17 -3.32
CA VAL A 317 5.23 8.79 -3.32
C VAL A 317 5.83 8.01 -2.15
N GLY A 318 4.99 7.22 -1.47
CA GLY A 318 5.42 6.28 -0.43
C GLY A 318 4.58 6.35 0.84
N HIS A 319 4.15 5.18 1.30
CA HIS A 319 3.19 5.04 2.40
C HIS A 319 3.66 5.64 3.73
N SER A 320 4.96 5.59 4.04
CA SER A 320 5.49 6.17 5.29
C SER A 320 5.38 7.69 5.30
N PHE A 321 5.61 8.36 4.16
CA PHE A 321 5.47 9.81 4.04
C PHE A 321 4.04 10.26 4.20
N ILE A 322 3.09 9.56 3.57
CA ILE A 322 1.66 9.89 3.68
C ILE A 322 1.21 9.80 5.13
N LYS A 323 1.54 8.71 5.83
CA LYS A 323 1.17 8.52 7.25
C LYS A 323 1.78 9.61 8.14
N GLN A 324 3.03 10.03 7.86
CA GLN A 324 3.67 11.12 8.57
C GLN A 324 2.93 12.46 8.33
N VAL A 325 2.70 12.83 7.07
CA VAL A 325 2.01 14.08 6.72
C VAL A 325 0.58 14.08 7.25
N MET A 326 -0.11 12.93 7.28
CA MET A 326 -1.41 12.79 7.94
C MET A 326 -1.33 13.11 9.43
N ALA A 327 -0.28 12.66 10.12
CA ALA A 327 -0.09 12.94 11.55
C ALA A 327 0.18 14.45 11.80
N GLU A 328 0.97 15.08 10.93
CA GLU A 328 1.35 16.50 11.04
C GLU A 328 0.19 17.45 10.72
N THR A 329 -0.65 17.10 9.73
CA THR A 329 -1.74 17.96 9.22
C THR A 329 -3.10 17.63 9.83
N GLY A 330 -3.26 16.48 10.49
CA GLY A 330 -4.56 15.99 10.95
C GLY A 330 -5.47 15.58 9.80
N ALA A 331 -4.92 15.26 8.61
CA ALA A 331 -5.69 14.89 7.43
C ALA A 331 -6.63 13.71 7.73
N ILE A 332 -7.87 13.81 7.21
CA ILE A 332 -8.92 12.82 7.44
C ILE A 332 -8.77 11.60 6.54
N PHE A 333 -8.16 11.81 5.36
CA PHE A 333 -7.96 10.81 4.32
C PHE A 333 -6.69 11.09 3.53
N GLY A 334 -6.09 10.05 2.98
CA GLY A 334 -5.00 10.13 2.02
C GLY A 334 -5.16 9.07 0.94
N GLY A 335 -4.76 9.37 -0.31
CA GLY A 335 -4.83 8.42 -1.40
C GLY A 335 -3.64 8.50 -2.34
N GLU A 336 -3.28 7.36 -2.92
CA GLU A 336 -2.22 7.23 -3.92
C GLU A 336 -2.76 6.72 -5.25
N HIS A 337 -2.09 7.07 -6.32
CA HIS A 337 -2.37 6.49 -7.64
C HIS A 337 -2.15 4.96 -7.67
N SER A 338 -1.31 4.45 -6.79
CA SER A 338 -1.04 3.02 -6.58
C SER A 338 -2.13 2.27 -5.80
N ALA A 339 -3.25 2.94 -5.50
CA ALA A 339 -4.41 2.40 -4.77
C ALA A 339 -4.15 2.01 -3.32
N HIS A 340 -3.26 2.72 -2.63
CA HIS A 340 -3.26 2.78 -1.17
C HIS A 340 -4.17 3.90 -0.71
N TYR A 341 -5.08 3.62 0.24
CA TYR A 341 -6.07 4.55 0.76
C TYR A 341 -6.00 4.58 2.28
N TYR A 342 -5.59 5.71 2.83
CA TYR A 342 -5.25 5.91 4.24
C TYR A 342 -6.37 6.64 4.95
N PHE A 343 -6.78 6.15 6.10
CA PHE A 343 -7.87 6.73 6.88
C PHE A 343 -7.39 7.16 8.26
N ARG A 344 -7.66 8.42 8.65
CA ARG A 344 -7.27 8.94 9.97
C ARG A 344 -7.76 8.02 11.09
N ASP A 345 -9.02 7.61 11.00
CA ASP A 345 -9.70 6.84 12.04
C ASP A 345 -9.36 5.33 11.97
N ASN A 346 -8.61 4.91 10.96
CA ASN A 346 -7.91 3.63 10.88
C ASN A 346 -6.44 3.77 11.32
N TYR A 347 -6.17 4.51 12.37
CA TYR A 347 -4.81 4.78 12.86
C TYR A 347 -3.88 5.38 11.79
N ARG A 348 -4.43 6.08 10.82
CA ARG A 348 -3.74 6.60 9.61
C ARG A 348 -3.17 5.52 8.71
N ALA A 349 -3.57 4.26 8.92
CA ALA A 349 -3.18 3.14 8.09
C ALA A 349 -4.03 3.06 6.81
N ASP A 350 -3.46 2.44 5.80
CA ASP A 350 -4.13 2.09 4.57
C ASP A 350 -5.00 0.84 4.75
N SER A 351 -6.10 0.78 3.98
CA SER A 351 -6.97 -0.39 3.89
C SER A 351 -7.73 -0.42 2.57
N GLY A 352 -7.51 -1.45 1.78
CA GLY A 352 -8.28 -1.73 0.58
C GLY A 352 -9.74 -2.05 0.88
N LEU A 353 -10.00 -2.73 2.00
CA LEU A 353 -11.35 -3.11 2.41
C LEU A 353 -12.21 -1.91 2.84
N ILE A 354 -11.66 -0.98 3.63
CA ILE A 354 -12.36 0.26 4.00
C ILE A 354 -12.64 1.08 2.73
N ALA A 355 -11.67 1.20 1.83
CA ALA A 355 -11.84 1.89 0.55
C ALA A 355 -12.95 1.28 -0.30
N ALA A 356 -12.97 -0.06 -0.41
CA ALA A 356 -14.03 -0.78 -1.11
C ALA A 356 -15.41 -0.45 -0.51
N LEU A 357 -15.58 -0.58 0.82
CA LEU A 357 -16.86 -0.32 1.48
C LEU A 357 -17.32 1.13 1.31
N VAL A 358 -16.42 2.12 1.39
CA VAL A 358 -16.78 3.53 1.18
C VAL A 358 -17.30 3.76 -0.25
N VAL A 359 -16.66 3.17 -1.28
CA VAL A 359 -17.16 3.29 -2.65
C VAL A 359 -18.48 2.55 -2.84
N LEU A 360 -18.66 1.36 -2.27
CA LEU A 360 -19.92 0.61 -2.31
C LEU A 360 -21.07 1.36 -1.62
N GLU A 361 -20.79 2.08 -0.54
CA GLU A 361 -21.75 2.97 0.11
C GLU A 361 -22.14 4.14 -0.83
N GLN A 362 -21.15 4.80 -1.47
CA GLN A 362 -21.43 5.87 -2.42
C GLN A 362 -22.23 5.38 -3.62
N LEU A 363 -21.92 4.19 -4.13
CA LEU A 363 -22.67 3.57 -5.21
C LEU A 363 -24.12 3.28 -4.79
N SER A 364 -24.32 2.77 -3.59
CA SER A 364 -25.64 2.50 -3.01
C SER A 364 -26.47 3.78 -2.83
N LEU A 365 -25.86 4.84 -2.30
CA LEU A 365 -26.53 6.14 -2.09
C LEU A 365 -26.87 6.84 -3.40
N ALA A 366 -26.00 6.77 -4.39
CA ALA A 366 -26.23 7.39 -5.69
C ALA A 366 -27.29 6.67 -6.52
N GLY A 367 -27.44 5.36 -6.38
CA GLY A 367 -28.42 4.56 -7.11
C GLY A 367 -28.21 4.55 -8.62
N VAL A 368 -26.97 4.75 -9.08
CA VAL A 368 -26.55 4.72 -10.49
C VAL A 368 -25.45 3.68 -10.68
N PRO A 369 -25.21 3.16 -11.90
CA PRO A 369 -24.08 2.28 -12.16
C PRO A 369 -22.73 2.95 -11.84
N LEU A 370 -21.71 2.15 -11.53
CA LEU A 370 -20.37 2.67 -11.21
C LEU A 370 -19.75 3.44 -12.38
N SER A 371 -20.04 3.02 -13.63
CA SER A 371 -19.63 3.73 -14.84
C SER A 371 -20.23 5.16 -14.97
N GLU A 372 -21.35 5.44 -14.31
CA GLU A 372 -21.91 6.78 -14.21
C GLU A 372 -21.38 7.54 -13.00
N LEU A 373 -21.24 6.85 -11.84
CA LEU A 373 -20.70 7.44 -10.61
C LEU A 373 -19.28 8.00 -10.82
N ARG A 374 -18.42 7.31 -11.60
CA ARG A 374 -17.03 7.69 -11.83
C ARG A 374 -16.85 8.96 -12.70
N LYS A 375 -17.80 9.26 -13.62
CA LYS A 375 -17.64 10.32 -14.64
C LYS A 375 -17.23 11.70 -14.11
N PRO A 376 -17.79 12.24 -13.01
CA PRO A 376 -17.39 13.54 -12.49
C PRO A 376 -15.93 13.58 -11.97
N PHE A 377 -15.36 12.43 -11.68
CA PHE A 377 -14.02 12.26 -11.13
C PHE A 377 -12.95 11.96 -12.19
N GLU A 378 -13.37 11.64 -13.43
CA GLU A 378 -12.49 11.35 -14.58
C GLU A 378 -12.49 12.51 -15.57
N ARG A 379 -11.72 13.54 -15.24
CA ARG A 379 -11.71 14.82 -15.96
C ARG A 379 -10.64 14.89 -17.04
N TYR A 380 -9.64 14.03 -16.96
CA TYR A 380 -8.44 14.05 -17.77
C TYR A 380 -8.09 12.66 -18.27
N ALA A 381 -7.36 12.62 -19.40
CA ALA A 381 -6.76 11.39 -19.89
C ALA A 381 -5.33 11.27 -19.38
N ALA A 382 -4.91 10.06 -18.99
CA ALA A 382 -3.58 9.76 -18.46
C ALA A 382 -2.79 8.82 -19.37
N SER A 383 -1.46 8.95 -19.37
CA SER A 383 -0.56 8.07 -20.12
C SER A 383 -0.38 6.69 -19.48
N GLY A 384 -0.74 6.55 -18.20
CA GLY A 384 -0.16 5.51 -17.36
C GLY A 384 1.32 5.75 -17.11
N GLU A 385 2.00 4.82 -16.42
CA GLU A 385 3.44 4.91 -16.18
C GLU A 385 4.22 4.39 -17.39
N ILE A 386 5.05 5.23 -17.97
CA ILE A 386 5.93 4.90 -19.12
C ILE A 386 7.37 4.83 -18.62
N ASN A 387 7.98 3.65 -18.73
CA ASN A 387 9.35 3.40 -18.31
C ASN A 387 10.33 3.58 -19.48
N THR A 388 11.34 4.43 -19.30
CA THR A 388 12.39 4.68 -20.30
C THR A 388 13.77 4.47 -19.70
N ARG A 389 14.57 3.56 -20.27
CA ARG A 389 15.93 3.32 -19.82
C ARG A 389 16.86 4.44 -20.34
N VAL A 390 17.62 5.04 -19.43
CA VAL A 390 18.56 6.13 -19.73
C VAL A 390 19.90 5.89 -19.05
N ALA A 391 20.97 6.49 -19.58
CA ALA A 391 22.31 6.32 -19.03
C ALA A 391 22.53 7.15 -17.75
N ASP A 392 21.99 8.37 -17.72
CA ASP A 392 22.08 9.31 -16.59
C ASP A 392 20.72 9.95 -16.36
N THR A 393 20.02 9.47 -15.33
CA THR A 393 18.67 9.95 -14.98
C THR A 393 18.67 11.43 -14.58
N SER A 394 19.70 11.89 -13.86
CA SER A 394 19.80 13.27 -13.40
C SER A 394 20.02 14.23 -14.54
N ALA A 395 20.95 13.90 -15.46
CA ALA A 395 21.21 14.73 -16.63
C ALA A 395 19.96 14.88 -17.52
N VAL A 396 19.22 13.78 -17.75
CA VAL A 396 17.99 13.80 -18.56
C VAL A 396 16.90 14.62 -17.88
N ILE A 397 16.73 14.52 -16.57
CA ILE A 397 15.76 15.33 -15.80
C ILE A 397 16.06 16.83 -15.97
N GLU A 398 17.32 17.26 -15.84
CA GLU A 398 17.68 18.68 -16.01
C GLU A 398 17.50 19.15 -17.47
N GLN A 399 17.81 18.29 -18.43
CA GLN A 399 17.58 18.57 -19.85
C GLN A 399 16.10 18.78 -20.16
N VAL A 400 15.22 17.90 -19.64
CA VAL A 400 13.77 18.02 -19.78
C VAL A 400 13.27 19.28 -19.08
N ALA A 401 13.73 19.58 -17.86
CA ALA A 401 13.35 20.79 -17.14
C ALA A 401 13.67 22.07 -17.92
N ALA A 402 14.83 22.12 -18.57
CA ALA A 402 15.26 23.26 -19.38
C ALA A 402 14.39 23.49 -20.65
N ALA A 403 13.68 22.45 -21.11
CA ALA A 403 12.78 22.58 -22.27
C ALA A 403 11.44 23.28 -21.93
N TYR A 404 11.12 23.46 -20.65
CA TYR A 404 9.86 24.07 -20.18
C TYR A 404 10.09 25.29 -19.26
N PRO A 405 10.77 26.35 -19.75
CA PRO A 405 11.22 27.49 -18.91
C PRO A 405 10.06 28.32 -18.31
N ASP A 406 8.89 28.30 -18.95
CA ASP A 406 7.71 29.08 -18.55
C ASP A 406 6.70 28.27 -17.71
N ALA A 407 6.94 26.97 -17.51
CA ALA A 407 6.05 26.11 -16.77
C ALA A 407 6.35 26.15 -15.25
N ALA A 408 5.34 25.84 -14.44
CA ALA A 408 5.55 25.64 -13.02
C ALA A 408 6.27 24.32 -12.78
N VAL A 409 7.39 24.36 -12.05
CA VAL A 409 8.24 23.20 -11.76
C VAL A 409 8.23 22.89 -10.27
N ASP A 410 8.04 21.60 -9.95
CA ASP A 410 8.14 21.06 -8.60
C ASP A 410 9.15 19.90 -8.59
N ARG A 411 10.04 19.88 -7.60
CA ARG A 411 11.11 18.89 -7.44
C ARG A 411 10.97 18.07 -6.15
N THR A 412 9.76 17.97 -5.64
CA THR A 412 9.48 17.21 -4.41
C THR A 412 9.82 15.70 -4.56
N ASP A 413 9.56 15.13 -5.75
CA ASP A 413 9.91 13.74 -6.09
C ASP A 413 10.16 13.65 -7.61
N GLY A 414 11.42 13.71 -8.03
CA GLY A 414 11.81 13.86 -9.41
C GLY A 414 11.50 15.25 -9.95
N LEU A 415 10.96 15.32 -11.16
CA LEU A 415 10.58 16.55 -11.86
C LEU A 415 9.08 16.51 -12.18
N THR A 416 8.28 17.36 -11.57
CA THR A 416 6.93 17.64 -12.05
C THR A 416 6.92 18.96 -12.79
N VAL A 417 6.33 18.98 -13.99
CA VAL A 417 6.15 20.16 -14.82
C VAL A 417 4.67 20.37 -15.07
N ASP A 418 4.13 21.50 -14.65
CA ASP A 418 2.73 21.89 -14.86
C ASP A 418 2.66 22.99 -15.94
N CYS A 419 2.12 22.63 -17.10
CA CYS A 419 1.93 23.52 -18.26
C CYS A 419 0.52 24.13 -18.31
N GLY A 420 -0.28 24.00 -17.24
CA GLY A 420 -1.65 24.51 -17.15
C GLY A 420 -2.70 23.48 -17.56
N ASP A 421 -2.88 23.27 -18.87
CA ASP A 421 -3.85 22.33 -19.46
C ASP A 421 -3.37 20.87 -19.52
N TRP A 422 -2.08 20.65 -19.26
CA TRP A 422 -1.47 19.33 -19.11
C TRP A 422 -0.31 19.40 -18.14
N TRP A 423 0.12 18.24 -17.61
CA TRP A 423 1.26 18.13 -16.73
C TRP A 423 1.93 16.77 -16.86
N PHE A 424 3.16 16.66 -16.40
CA PHE A 424 3.84 15.38 -16.26
C PHE A 424 4.72 15.34 -15.03
N ASN A 425 4.99 14.12 -14.56
CA ASN A 425 6.05 13.82 -13.61
C ASN A 425 7.05 12.86 -14.24
N LEU A 426 8.33 13.18 -14.09
CA LEU A 426 9.46 12.36 -14.54
C LEU A 426 10.34 12.07 -13.34
N ARG A 427 10.38 10.82 -12.87
CA ARG A 427 11.16 10.42 -11.70
C ARG A 427 12.05 9.21 -11.96
N PRO A 428 13.24 9.13 -11.30
CA PRO A 428 14.07 7.94 -11.39
C PRO A 428 13.40 6.74 -10.70
N SER A 429 13.69 5.55 -11.20
CA SER A 429 13.43 4.32 -10.45
C SER A 429 14.48 4.19 -9.34
N ASN A 430 14.05 3.73 -8.15
CA ASN A 430 14.97 3.50 -7.03
C ASN A 430 15.82 2.23 -7.21
N THR A 431 15.46 1.35 -8.16
CA THR A 431 16.05 0.02 -8.30
C THR A 431 16.69 -0.24 -9.65
N GLU A 432 16.35 0.54 -10.66
CA GLU A 432 16.81 0.33 -12.04
C GLU A 432 17.21 1.65 -12.71
N PRO A 433 18.12 1.64 -13.71
CA PRO A 433 18.51 2.84 -14.46
C PRO A 433 17.43 3.24 -15.47
N LEU A 434 16.24 3.60 -14.97
CA LEU A 434 15.13 4.10 -15.78
C LEU A 434 14.47 5.33 -15.17
N LEU A 435 13.86 6.11 -16.07
CA LEU A 435 12.94 7.19 -15.75
C LEU A 435 11.51 6.72 -15.96
N ARG A 436 10.65 7.05 -15.02
CA ARG A 436 9.21 6.80 -15.02
C ARG A 436 8.49 8.09 -15.35
N LEU A 437 7.81 8.11 -16.50
CA LEU A 437 6.98 9.23 -16.94
C LEU A 437 5.51 8.93 -16.65
N ASN A 438 4.85 9.82 -15.93
CA ASN A 438 3.39 9.90 -15.80
C ASN A 438 2.94 11.23 -16.36
N LEU A 439 1.96 11.23 -17.26
CA LEU A 439 1.47 12.42 -17.95
C LEU A 439 -0.05 12.44 -18.02
N GLU A 440 -0.63 13.61 -17.87
CA GLU A 440 -2.06 13.83 -17.95
C GLU A 440 -2.38 15.05 -18.81
N ALA A 441 -3.40 14.94 -19.65
CA ALA A 441 -3.88 16.01 -20.53
C ALA A 441 -5.40 15.88 -20.75
N ALA A 442 -6.00 16.79 -21.51
CA ALA A 442 -7.44 16.88 -21.70
C ALA A 442 -8.06 15.62 -22.33
N ASP A 443 -7.37 14.97 -23.26
CA ASP A 443 -7.82 13.76 -23.95
C ASP A 443 -6.66 12.85 -24.39
N ALA A 444 -6.99 11.67 -24.89
CA ALA A 444 -6.02 10.66 -25.31
C ALA A 444 -5.13 11.12 -26.48
N ALA A 445 -5.63 11.96 -27.38
CA ALA A 445 -4.86 12.50 -28.51
C ALA A 445 -3.80 13.50 -27.99
N ALA A 446 -4.20 14.38 -27.07
CA ALA A 446 -3.31 15.29 -26.39
C ALA A 446 -2.25 14.53 -25.58
N VAL A 447 -2.64 13.50 -24.81
CA VAL A 447 -1.68 12.63 -24.09
C VAL A 447 -0.65 12.05 -25.04
N SER A 448 -1.07 11.44 -26.15
CA SER A 448 -0.14 10.82 -27.12
C SER A 448 0.85 11.83 -27.69
N ALA A 449 0.37 13.04 -28.04
CA ALA A 449 1.22 14.10 -28.58
C ALA A 449 2.24 14.60 -27.54
N ARG A 450 1.79 14.82 -26.29
CA ARG A 450 2.65 15.32 -25.21
C ARG A 450 3.65 14.27 -24.71
N VAL A 451 3.28 13.00 -24.69
CA VAL A 451 4.23 11.90 -24.41
C VAL A 451 5.36 11.90 -25.44
N ALA A 452 5.03 11.98 -26.73
CA ALA A 452 6.03 12.03 -27.78
C ALA A 452 6.95 13.27 -27.65
N GLU A 453 6.42 14.43 -27.28
CA GLU A 453 7.17 15.67 -27.03
C GLU A 453 8.17 15.47 -25.86
N VAL A 454 7.70 14.99 -24.71
CA VAL A 454 8.57 14.77 -23.54
C VAL A 454 9.64 13.71 -23.84
N GLN A 455 9.28 12.62 -24.51
CA GLN A 455 10.25 11.58 -24.91
C GLN A 455 11.31 12.10 -25.89
N ALA A 456 10.95 13.00 -26.79
CA ALA A 456 11.92 13.66 -27.66
C ALA A 456 12.93 14.50 -26.87
N HIS A 457 12.49 15.22 -25.84
CA HIS A 457 13.38 15.94 -24.93
C HIS A 457 14.25 15.02 -24.07
N MET A 458 13.78 13.80 -23.73
CA MET A 458 14.59 12.81 -23.01
C MET A 458 15.71 12.20 -23.88
N ALA A 459 15.54 12.19 -25.20
CA ALA A 459 16.47 11.58 -26.17
C ALA A 459 17.47 12.55 -26.77
N ALA A 460 17.26 13.86 -26.62
CA ALA A 460 18.12 14.92 -27.21
C ALA A 460 19.39 15.14 -26.40
#